data_9c67663b9bedc9d3d008365232c8b001
#
_entry.id   9c67663b9bedc9d3d008365232c8b001
#
_cell.length_a   1.000
_cell.length_b   1.000
_cell.length_c   1.000
_cell.angle_alpha   90.00
_cell.angle_beta   90.00
_cell.angle_gamma   90.00
#
_symmetry.space_group_name_H-M   'P 1'
#
loop_
_entity.id
_entity.type
_entity.pdbx_description
1 polymer ?
#
loop_
_entity_poly.entity_id
_entity_poly.type
_entity_poly.pdbx_seq_one_letter_code
_entity_poly.pdbx_strand_id
1 'polypeptide(L)'
;MQAELSFIDLFLGASLVVQLVMIILFVLAGTSWWFIFDKWLTLSKARKDIYEFETDFWNSKNIEKTFNELNRKEDNFGLSQIFVISHEEFLKAENFEKAEDRINKSTEIIINRQEERLEEGLSFLSTVASVSPFIGLFGTVWGVMNAFSGLAQLSQVSINAVAPGISEALVATALGLFAAIPALISYNWSVKTIDIIIKSYENFTSELLITYQEFNVQKTTKK
;
A
#
# COMPACT_ATOMS: atom_id res chain seq x y z
N MET A 1 -26.00 -16.02 37.00
CA MET A 1 -26.13 -15.65 35.59
C MET A 1 -24.98 -14.72 35.25
N GLN A 2 -24.01 -15.19 34.49
CA GLN A 2 -23.02 -14.30 33.90
C GLN A 2 -23.78 -13.51 32.83
N ALA A 3 -23.90 -12.20 33.02
CA ALA A 3 -24.32 -11.32 31.92
C ALA A 3 -23.27 -11.46 30.83
N GLU A 4 -23.59 -12.15 29.74
CA GLU A 4 -22.77 -12.12 28.55
C GLU A 4 -22.70 -10.65 28.12
N LEU A 5 -21.51 -10.07 28.17
CA LEU A 5 -21.29 -8.71 27.70
C LEU A 5 -21.47 -8.69 26.19
N SER A 6 -22.74 -8.42 25.77
CA SER A 6 -23.03 -8.24 24.36
C SER A 6 -22.39 -6.94 23.88
N PHE A 7 -21.63 -7.02 22.76
CA PHE A 7 -21.05 -5.82 22.14
C PHE A 7 -22.11 -4.76 21.81
N ILE A 8 -23.34 -5.22 21.49
CA ILE A 8 -24.49 -4.34 21.19
C ILE A 8 -24.90 -3.58 22.43
N ASP A 9 -24.98 -4.23 23.60
CA ASP A 9 -25.37 -3.60 24.86
C ASP A 9 -24.35 -2.57 25.31
N LEU A 10 -23.03 -2.87 25.13
CA LEU A 10 -21.95 -1.92 25.39
C LEU A 10 -22.01 -0.71 24.45
N PHE A 11 -22.34 -0.91 23.18
CA PHE A 11 -22.50 0.17 22.22
C PHE A 11 -23.70 1.07 22.56
N LEU A 12 -24.88 0.48 22.85
CA LEU A 12 -26.10 1.22 23.11
C LEU A 12 -26.10 1.92 24.47
N GLY A 13 -25.36 1.37 25.45
CA GLY A 13 -25.18 1.98 26.78
C GLY A 13 -24.20 3.17 26.80
N ALA A 14 -23.30 3.22 25.82
CA ALA A 14 -22.27 4.24 25.77
C ALA A 14 -22.83 5.65 25.53
N SER A 15 -22.11 6.66 26.04
CA SER A 15 -22.44 8.06 25.76
C SER A 15 -22.37 8.36 24.25
N LEU A 16 -23.16 9.33 23.78
CA LEU A 16 -23.26 9.68 22.36
C LEU A 16 -21.88 9.95 21.72
N VAL A 17 -20.97 10.58 22.45
CA VAL A 17 -19.60 10.87 21.97
C VAL A 17 -18.82 9.56 21.80
N VAL A 18 -18.90 8.62 22.75
CA VAL A 18 -18.23 7.32 22.65
C VAL A 18 -18.83 6.49 21.51
N GLN A 19 -20.15 6.52 21.30
CA GLN A 19 -20.81 5.88 20.15
C GLN A 19 -20.28 6.43 18.83
N LEU A 20 -20.16 7.74 18.68
CA LEU A 20 -19.60 8.38 17.49
C LEU A 20 -18.14 7.95 17.24
N VAL A 21 -17.33 7.90 18.29
CA VAL A 21 -15.94 7.40 18.22
C VAL A 21 -15.91 5.97 17.73
N MET A 22 -16.74 5.08 18.29
CA MET A 22 -16.81 3.67 17.85
C MET A 22 -17.23 3.54 16.38
N ILE A 23 -18.21 4.33 15.92
CA ILE A 23 -18.65 4.34 14.52
C ILE A 23 -17.52 4.79 13.60
N ILE A 24 -16.83 5.88 13.93
CA ILE A 24 -15.68 6.38 13.15
C ILE A 24 -14.62 5.28 13.05
N LEU A 25 -14.25 4.66 14.16
CA LEU A 25 -13.23 3.61 14.18
C LEU A 25 -13.66 2.38 13.37
N PHE A 26 -14.95 2.01 13.42
CA PHE A 26 -15.49 0.90 12.65
C PHE A 26 -15.43 1.17 11.13
N VAL A 27 -15.76 2.40 10.71
CA VAL A 27 -15.67 2.83 9.32
C VAL A 27 -14.21 2.85 8.86
N LEU A 28 -13.29 3.40 9.69
CA LEU A 28 -11.85 3.39 9.39
C LEU A 28 -11.31 1.96 9.28
N ALA A 29 -11.70 1.07 10.15
CA ALA A 29 -11.32 -0.34 10.08
C ALA A 29 -11.80 -0.99 8.77
N GLY A 30 -13.10 -0.84 8.44
CA GLY A 30 -13.68 -1.42 7.24
C GLY A 30 -13.02 -0.92 5.95
N THR A 31 -12.80 0.39 5.84
CA THR A 31 -12.09 0.99 4.70
C THR A 31 -10.63 0.55 4.64
N SER A 32 -9.96 0.39 5.80
CA SER A 32 -8.59 -0.15 5.84
C SER A 32 -8.50 -1.56 5.29
N TRP A 33 -9.42 -2.44 5.65
CA TRP A 33 -9.45 -3.81 5.11
C TRP A 33 -9.62 -3.84 3.60
N TRP A 34 -10.42 -2.92 3.04
CA TRP A 34 -10.52 -2.76 1.59
C TRP A 34 -9.16 -2.44 0.97
N PHE A 35 -8.46 -1.41 1.47
CA PHE A 35 -7.14 -1.03 0.95
C PHE A 35 -6.08 -2.12 1.17
N ILE A 36 -6.12 -2.85 2.29
CA ILE A 36 -5.22 -3.97 2.57
C ILE A 36 -5.36 -5.05 1.50
N PHE A 37 -6.60 -5.44 1.18
CA PHE A 37 -6.87 -6.46 0.17
C PHE A 37 -6.45 -6.01 -1.23
N ASP A 38 -6.81 -4.78 -1.60
CA ASP A 38 -6.43 -4.19 -2.88
C ASP A 38 -4.90 -4.17 -3.07
N LYS A 39 -4.17 -3.69 -2.07
CA LYS A 39 -2.70 -3.66 -2.10
C LYS A 39 -2.09 -5.04 -2.18
N TRP A 40 -2.60 -5.97 -1.41
CA TRP A 40 -2.10 -7.35 -1.45
C TRP A 40 -2.25 -7.97 -2.84
N LEU A 41 -3.39 -7.79 -3.49
CA LEU A 41 -3.63 -8.30 -4.85
C LEU A 41 -2.76 -7.59 -5.88
N THR A 42 -2.73 -6.26 -5.86
CA THR A 42 -1.99 -5.44 -6.84
C THR A 42 -0.49 -5.70 -6.77
N LEU A 43 0.10 -5.68 -5.58
CA LEU A 43 1.54 -5.88 -5.41
C LEU A 43 1.96 -7.33 -5.65
N SER A 44 1.12 -8.31 -5.28
CA SER A 44 1.38 -9.71 -5.58
C SER A 44 1.36 -9.98 -7.08
N LYS A 45 0.41 -9.36 -7.81
CA LYS A 45 0.35 -9.43 -9.27
C LYS A 45 1.57 -8.79 -9.90
N ALA A 46 1.94 -7.57 -9.50
CA ALA A 46 3.10 -6.87 -10.05
C ALA A 46 4.41 -7.67 -9.87
N ARG A 47 4.62 -8.29 -8.71
CA ARG A 47 5.78 -9.17 -8.48
C ARG A 47 5.77 -10.40 -9.37
N LYS A 48 4.61 -11.00 -9.57
CA LYS A 48 4.46 -12.16 -10.45
C LYS A 48 4.76 -11.80 -11.90
N ASP A 49 4.21 -10.68 -12.37
CA ASP A 49 4.41 -10.17 -13.73
C ASP A 49 5.89 -9.86 -14.00
N ILE A 50 6.63 -9.32 -13.01
CA ILE A 50 8.08 -9.12 -13.11
C ILE A 50 8.79 -10.45 -13.34
N TYR A 51 8.56 -11.44 -12.48
CA TYR A 51 9.24 -12.73 -12.56
C TYR A 51 8.96 -13.46 -13.88
N GLU A 52 7.70 -13.48 -14.33
CA GLU A 52 7.31 -14.08 -15.59
C GLU A 52 7.95 -13.36 -16.77
N PHE A 53 7.92 -12.03 -16.77
CA PHE A 53 8.49 -11.24 -17.86
C PHE A 53 10.02 -11.40 -17.96
N GLU A 54 10.76 -11.29 -16.87
CA GLU A 54 12.22 -11.48 -16.86
C GLU A 54 12.60 -12.87 -17.36
N THR A 55 11.90 -13.92 -16.88
CA THR A 55 12.15 -15.29 -17.30
C THR A 55 11.94 -15.47 -18.80
N ASP A 56 10.82 -14.97 -19.34
CA ASP A 56 10.51 -15.09 -20.76
C ASP A 56 11.44 -14.24 -21.62
N PHE A 57 11.77 -13.05 -21.18
CA PHE A 57 12.61 -12.11 -21.90
C PHE A 57 14.04 -12.64 -22.08
N TRP A 58 14.69 -13.08 -20.99
CA TRP A 58 16.05 -13.59 -21.05
C TRP A 58 16.17 -14.96 -21.73
N ASN A 59 15.10 -15.74 -21.74
CA ASN A 59 15.02 -16.99 -22.53
C ASN A 59 14.76 -16.73 -24.01
N SER A 60 14.22 -15.56 -24.37
CA SER A 60 13.96 -15.17 -25.76
C SER A 60 15.27 -14.80 -26.47
N LYS A 61 15.63 -15.51 -27.52
CA LYS A 61 16.83 -15.20 -28.32
C LYS A 61 16.66 -14.03 -29.30
N ASN A 62 15.48 -13.41 -29.35
CA ASN A 62 15.15 -12.41 -30.37
C ASN A 62 14.39 -11.21 -29.77
N ILE A 63 15.18 -10.17 -29.44
CA ILE A 63 14.69 -8.92 -28.87
C ILE A 63 13.67 -8.22 -29.80
N GLU A 64 13.91 -8.23 -31.13
CA GLU A 64 13.01 -7.58 -32.09
C GLU A 64 11.64 -8.27 -32.17
N LYS A 65 11.62 -9.60 -32.05
CA LYS A 65 10.35 -10.36 -32.01
C LYS A 65 9.56 -9.99 -30.74
N THR A 66 10.20 -10.00 -29.60
CA THR A 66 9.59 -9.61 -28.31
C THR A 66 9.06 -8.17 -28.35
N PHE A 67 9.81 -7.25 -28.94
CA PHE A 67 9.37 -5.87 -29.13
C PHE A 67 8.12 -5.79 -29.99
N ASN A 68 8.09 -6.45 -31.14
CA ASN A 68 6.95 -6.43 -32.07
C ASN A 68 5.69 -7.05 -31.47
N GLU A 69 5.83 -8.06 -30.58
CA GLU A 69 4.71 -8.68 -29.87
C GLU A 69 4.14 -7.76 -28.80
N LEU A 70 5.00 -7.07 -28.03
CA LEU A 70 4.59 -6.17 -26.96
C LEU A 70 4.09 -4.83 -27.49
N ASN A 71 4.69 -4.29 -28.53
CA ASN A 71 4.30 -3.01 -29.12
C ASN A 71 2.89 -3.02 -29.74
N ARG A 72 2.34 -4.22 -30.00
CA ARG A 72 0.95 -4.40 -30.45
C ARG A 72 -0.07 -4.44 -29.32
N LYS A 73 0.38 -4.55 -28.07
CA LYS A 73 -0.48 -4.58 -26.89
C LYS A 73 -0.68 -3.14 -26.40
N GLU A 74 -1.93 -2.72 -26.31
CA GLU A 74 -2.26 -1.35 -25.82
C GLU A 74 -2.01 -1.17 -24.31
N ASP A 75 -2.01 -2.26 -23.52
CA ASP A 75 -1.85 -2.25 -22.07
C ASP A 75 -0.52 -2.87 -21.63
N ASN A 76 0.59 -2.22 -21.93
CA ASN A 76 1.87 -2.58 -21.33
C ASN A 76 2.01 -1.95 -19.94
N PHE A 77 2.38 -2.77 -18.95
CA PHE A 77 2.61 -2.35 -17.57
C PHE A 77 3.95 -2.91 -17.05
N GLY A 78 4.58 -2.20 -16.11
CA GLY A 78 5.81 -2.65 -15.47
C GLY A 78 6.96 -2.85 -16.47
N LEU A 79 7.66 -3.98 -16.40
CA LEU A 79 8.85 -4.26 -17.21
C LEU A 79 8.56 -4.29 -18.72
N SER A 80 7.39 -4.73 -19.15
CA SER A 80 7.03 -4.74 -20.57
C SER A 80 6.97 -3.31 -21.14
N GLN A 81 6.45 -2.36 -20.39
CA GLN A 81 6.41 -0.95 -20.79
C GLN A 81 7.81 -0.33 -20.81
N ILE A 82 8.63 -0.62 -19.79
CA ILE A 82 10.03 -0.16 -19.72
C ILE A 82 10.80 -0.68 -20.92
N PHE A 83 10.65 -1.95 -21.25
CA PHE A 83 11.32 -2.55 -22.41
C PHE A 83 10.91 -1.90 -23.72
N VAL A 84 9.60 -1.75 -23.98
CA VAL A 84 9.10 -1.16 -25.24
C VAL A 84 9.67 0.25 -25.43
N ILE A 85 9.60 1.08 -24.40
CA ILE A 85 10.10 2.47 -24.50
C ILE A 85 11.62 2.50 -24.62
N SER A 86 12.34 1.68 -23.87
CA SER A 86 13.80 1.59 -23.99
C SER A 86 14.23 1.18 -25.39
N HIS A 87 13.54 0.22 -25.99
CA HIS A 87 13.84 -0.22 -27.34
C HIS A 87 13.50 0.81 -28.41
N GLU A 88 12.38 1.53 -28.26
CA GLU A 88 12.05 2.65 -29.15
C GLU A 88 13.10 3.76 -29.09
N GLU A 89 13.54 4.15 -27.90
CA GLU A 89 14.55 5.20 -27.75
C GLU A 89 15.93 4.75 -28.29
N PHE A 90 16.26 3.47 -28.14
CA PHE A 90 17.46 2.87 -28.75
C PHE A 90 17.43 2.96 -30.28
N LEU A 91 16.29 2.63 -30.92
CA LEU A 91 16.13 2.69 -32.37
C LEU A 91 16.15 4.12 -32.93
N LYS A 92 15.69 5.12 -32.16
CA LYS A 92 15.66 6.54 -32.58
C LYS A 92 17.01 7.24 -32.43
N ALA A 93 17.93 6.68 -31.67
CA ALA A 93 19.20 7.35 -31.35
C ALA A 93 20.24 7.21 -32.48
N GLU A 94 21.02 8.27 -32.69
CA GLU A 94 22.09 8.29 -33.70
C GLU A 94 23.35 7.52 -33.26
N ASN A 95 23.58 7.47 -31.95
CA ASN A 95 24.71 6.77 -31.33
C ASN A 95 24.31 6.23 -29.96
N PHE A 96 25.15 5.32 -29.40
CA PHE A 96 24.85 4.66 -28.14
C PHE A 96 24.78 5.64 -26.95
N GLU A 97 25.65 6.64 -26.88
CA GLU A 97 25.68 7.63 -25.80
C GLU A 97 24.36 8.41 -25.72
N LYS A 98 23.83 8.85 -26.88
CA LYS A 98 22.50 9.49 -26.96
C LYS A 98 21.37 8.52 -26.63
N ALA A 99 21.50 7.24 -27.02
CA ALA A 99 20.52 6.22 -26.67
C ALA A 99 20.46 6.01 -25.16
N GLU A 100 21.59 5.86 -24.50
CA GLU A 100 21.69 5.68 -23.05
C GLU A 100 21.05 6.84 -22.27
N ASP A 101 21.39 8.10 -22.61
CA ASP A 101 20.79 9.28 -21.96
C ASP A 101 19.27 9.33 -22.14
N ARG A 102 18.77 9.02 -23.34
CA ARG A 102 17.31 9.02 -23.63
C ARG A 102 16.60 7.88 -22.93
N ILE A 103 17.17 6.68 -22.93
CA ILE A 103 16.60 5.52 -22.24
C ILE A 103 16.51 5.81 -20.74
N ASN A 104 17.59 6.27 -20.12
CA ASN A 104 17.61 6.59 -18.70
C ASN A 104 16.52 7.62 -18.33
N LYS A 105 16.40 8.72 -19.06
CA LYS A 105 15.38 9.74 -18.81
C LYS A 105 13.96 9.24 -19.02
N SER A 106 13.72 8.46 -20.07
CA SER A 106 12.39 7.95 -20.40
C SER A 106 11.94 6.86 -19.42
N THR A 107 12.84 5.97 -19.04
CA THR A 107 12.55 4.91 -18.05
C THR A 107 12.35 5.47 -16.65
N GLU A 108 13.13 6.47 -16.22
CA GLU A 108 12.95 7.17 -14.95
C GLU A 108 11.53 7.74 -14.82
N ILE A 109 11.04 8.42 -15.87
CA ILE A 109 9.68 8.96 -15.88
C ILE A 109 8.63 7.87 -15.72
N ILE A 110 8.85 6.71 -16.37
CA ILE A 110 7.90 5.60 -16.29
C ILE A 110 7.95 4.96 -14.91
N ILE A 111 9.14 4.71 -14.39
CA ILE A 111 9.34 4.12 -13.07
C ILE A 111 8.65 4.98 -12.01
N ASN A 112 8.85 6.29 -12.02
CA ASN A 112 8.20 7.21 -11.09
C ASN A 112 6.67 7.15 -11.20
N ARG A 113 6.10 7.08 -12.41
CA ARG A 113 4.66 6.93 -12.61
C ARG A 113 4.12 5.58 -12.12
N GLN A 114 4.92 4.52 -12.26
CA GLN A 114 4.55 3.20 -11.75
C GLN A 114 4.60 3.19 -10.21
N GLU A 115 5.61 3.82 -9.61
CA GLU A 115 5.73 4.01 -8.17
C GLU A 115 4.52 4.73 -7.60
N GLU A 116 4.16 5.90 -8.15
CA GLU A 116 2.97 6.65 -7.75
C GLU A 116 1.69 5.79 -7.76
N ARG A 117 1.50 4.97 -8.81
CA ARG A 117 0.35 4.05 -8.90
C ARG A 117 0.39 2.95 -7.86
N LEU A 118 1.57 2.39 -7.59
CA LEU A 118 1.73 1.34 -6.59
C LEU A 118 1.57 1.89 -5.16
N GLU A 119 1.88 3.16 -4.93
CA GLU A 119 1.71 3.85 -3.64
C GLU A 119 0.28 4.33 -3.38
N GLU A 120 -0.59 4.34 -4.36
CA GLU A 120 -1.98 4.80 -4.22
C GLU A 120 -2.67 4.12 -3.03
N GLY A 121 -3.27 4.90 -2.12
CA GLY A 121 -3.93 4.40 -0.90
C GLY A 121 -3.01 4.12 0.29
N LEU A 122 -1.67 4.12 0.16
CA LEU A 122 -0.76 3.92 1.29
C LEU A 122 -0.84 5.04 2.32
N SER A 123 -1.04 6.27 1.87
CA SER A 123 -1.24 7.44 2.75
C SER A 123 -2.45 7.25 3.67
N PHE A 124 -3.53 6.64 3.17
CA PHE A 124 -4.69 6.31 3.99
C PHE A 124 -4.35 5.26 5.05
N LEU A 125 -3.69 4.16 4.69
CA LEU A 125 -3.28 3.12 5.64
C LEU A 125 -2.35 3.67 6.73
N SER A 126 -1.38 4.51 6.36
CA SER A 126 -0.49 5.19 7.29
C SER A 126 -1.25 6.10 8.25
N THR A 127 -2.24 6.85 7.74
CA THR A 127 -3.08 7.73 8.56
C THR A 127 -3.92 6.92 9.55
N VAL A 128 -4.58 5.85 9.11
CA VAL A 128 -5.36 4.98 10.01
C VAL A 128 -4.46 4.36 11.08
N ALA A 129 -3.30 3.85 10.69
CA ALA A 129 -2.33 3.25 11.62
C ALA A 129 -1.88 4.23 12.71
N SER A 130 -1.67 5.49 12.35
CA SER A 130 -1.17 6.51 13.30
C SER A 130 -2.26 7.19 14.11
N VAL A 131 -3.46 7.41 13.55
CA VAL A 131 -4.51 8.24 14.16
C VAL A 131 -5.53 7.42 14.94
N SER A 132 -5.87 6.19 14.50
CA SER A 132 -6.92 5.38 15.14
C SER A 132 -6.68 5.09 16.63
N PRO A 133 -5.43 4.83 17.10
CA PRO A 133 -5.19 4.65 18.53
C PRO A 133 -5.53 5.89 19.36
N PHE A 134 -5.26 7.07 18.82
CA PHE A 134 -5.56 8.34 19.51
C PHE A 134 -7.06 8.64 19.54
N ILE A 135 -7.79 8.30 18.47
CA ILE A 135 -9.25 8.36 18.44
C ILE A 135 -9.83 7.42 19.50
N GLY A 136 -9.32 6.18 19.61
CA GLY A 136 -9.71 5.22 20.64
C GLY A 136 -9.41 5.73 22.05
N LEU A 137 -8.22 6.28 22.26
CA LEU A 137 -7.83 6.88 23.55
C LEU A 137 -8.75 8.05 23.91
N PHE A 138 -9.08 8.92 22.96
CA PHE A 138 -10.05 10.01 23.19
C PHE A 138 -11.40 9.44 23.66
N GLY A 139 -11.90 8.36 23.03
CA GLY A 139 -13.11 7.67 23.45
C GLY A 139 -13.03 7.17 24.89
N THR A 140 -11.89 6.62 25.29
CA THR A 140 -11.66 6.15 26.67
C THR A 140 -11.67 7.31 27.67
N VAL A 141 -10.92 8.37 27.40
CA VAL A 141 -10.85 9.54 28.29
C VAL A 141 -12.24 10.16 28.47
N TRP A 142 -12.99 10.32 27.37
CA TRP A 142 -14.35 10.87 27.42
C TRP A 142 -15.33 9.96 28.18
N GLY A 143 -15.31 8.66 27.89
CA GLY A 143 -16.22 7.71 28.55
C GLY A 143 -15.97 7.59 30.04
N VAL A 144 -14.71 7.50 30.47
CA VAL A 144 -14.36 7.48 31.89
C VAL A 144 -14.77 8.78 32.59
N MET A 145 -14.49 9.94 31.95
CA MET A 145 -14.91 11.24 32.48
C MET A 145 -16.44 11.30 32.66
N ASN A 146 -17.21 10.81 31.68
CA ASN A 146 -18.66 10.79 31.72
C ASN A 146 -19.18 9.88 32.87
N ALA A 147 -18.57 8.68 33.02
CA ALA A 147 -18.91 7.73 34.09
C ALA A 147 -18.70 8.36 35.49
N PHE A 148 -17.58 9.02 35.71
CA PHE A 148 -17.33 9.71 36.97
C PHE A 148 -18.21 10.96 37.20
N SER A 149 -18.56 11.68 36.15
CA SER A 149 -19.50 12.82 36.24
C SER A 149 -20.89 12.38 36.67
N GLY A 150 -21.35 11.20 36.22
CA GLY A 150 -22.62 10.60 36.71
C GLY A 150 -22.56 10.22 38.19
N LEU A 151 -21.39 9.76 38.70
CA LEU A 151 -21.22 9.36 40.10
C LEU A 151 -21.39 10.54 41.04
N ALA A 152 -20.95 11.74 40.66
CA ALA A 152 -21.03 12.96 41.47
C ALA A 152 -22.50 13.35 41.78
N GLN A 153 -23.48 12.82 41.06
CA GLN A 153 -24.89 13.11 41.25
C GLN A 153 -25.61 12.09 42.18
N LEU A 154 -24.91 11.01 42.57
CA LEU A 154 -25.48 9.97 43.42
C LEU A 154 -25.16 10.20 44.87
N SER A 155 -26.15 9.97 45.73
CA SER A 155 -26.01 10.09 47.19
C SER A 155 -25.19 8.97 47.82
N GLN A 156 -24.99 7.85 47.12
CA GLN A 156 -24.13 6.74 47.54
C GLN A 156 -23.24 6.34 46.40
N VAL A 157 -21.89 6.38 46.64
CA VAL A 157 -20.87 5.96 45.66
C VAL A 157 -20.79 4.45 45.59
N SER A 158 -21.06 3.86 44.42
CA SER A 158 -20.92 2.45 44.16
C SER A 158 -20.13 2.20 42.90
N ILE A 159 -19.19 1.25 42.94
CA ILE A 159 -18.40 0.80 41.79
C ILE A 159 -19.33 0.28 40.67
N ASN A 160 -20.44 -0.35 41.04
CA ASN A 160 -21.41 -0.86 40.06
C ASN A 160 -22.03 0.24 39.20
N ALA A 161 -22.04 1.49 39.67
CA ALA A 161 -22.57 2.62 38.89
C ALA A 161 -21.62 3.11 37.78
N VAL A 162 -20.31 2.94 37.94
CA VAL A 162 -19.31 3.42 36.97
C VAL A 162 -18.72 2.30 36.09
N ALA A 163 -18.76 1.04 36.55
CA ALA A 163 -18.18 -0.09 35.86
C ALA A 163 -18.65 -0.25 34.40
N PRO A 164 -19.97 -0.10 34.07
CA PRO A 164 -20.41 -0.16 32.67
C PRO A 164 -19.76 0.90 31.80
N GLY A 165 -19.78 2.18 32.20
CA GLY A 165 -19.23 3.28 31.42
C GLY A 165 -17.71 3.19 31.23
N ILE A 166 -16.97 2.63 32.19
CA ILE A 166 -15.54 2.33 32.04
C ILE A 166 -15.36 1.19 31.04
N SER A 167 -16.15 0.13 31.10
CA SER A 167 -16.08 -0.99 30.16
C SER A 167 -16.35 -0.56 28.72
N GLU A 168 -17.36 0.27 28.52
CA GLU A 168 -17.71 0.87 27.20
C GLU A 168 -16.55 1.73 26.66
N ALA A 169 -15.95 2.53 27.51
CA ALA A 169 -14.79 3.36 27.16
C ALA A 169 -13.59 2.49 26.68
N LEU A 170 -13.28 1.41 27.38
CA LEU A 170 -12.19 0.49 27.01
C LEU A 170 -12.40 -0.16 25.65
N VAL A 171 -13.65 -0.43 25.26
CA VAL A 171 -13.99 -0.97 23.94
C VAL A 171 -13.57 0.00 22.82
N ALA A 172 -13.74 1.31 23.02
CA ALA A 172 -13.31 2.30 22.05
C ALA A 172 -11.78 2.23 21.77
N THR A 173 -10.97 2.07 22.82
CA THR A 173 -9.52 1.89 22.63
C THR A 173 -9.19 0.58 21.95
N ALA A 174 -9.87 -0.52 22.29
CA ALA A 174 -9.67 -1.80 21.63
C ALA A 174 -10.00 -1.72 20.13
N LEU A 175 -11.09 -1.02 19.74
CA LEU A 175 -11.42 -0.77 18.34
C LEU A 175 -10.38 0.10 17.63
N GLY A 176 -9.83 1.10 18.31
CA GLY A 176 -8.75 1.92 17.77
C GLY A 176 -7.49 1.11 17.42
N LEU A 177 -7.09 0.21 18.30
CA LEU A 177 -5.99 -0.73 18.08
C LEU A 177 -6.32 -1.77 17.00
N PHE A 178 -7.55 -2.27 16.98
CA PHE A 178 -8.01 -3.23 15.98
C PHE A 178 -7.96 -2.64 14.55
N ALA A 179 -8.25 -1.35 14.39
CA ALA A 179 -8.12 -0.66 13.12
C ALA A 179 -6.63 -0.39 12.78
N ALA A 180 -5.84 0.04 13.75
CA ALA A 180 -4.48 0.50 13.53
C ALA A 180 -3.48 -0.62 13.21
N ILE A 181 -3.54 -1.74 13.92
CA ILE A 181 -2.52 -2.80 13.79
C ILE A 181 -2.50 -3.42 12.40
N PRO A 182 -3.61 -3.87 11.80
CA PRO A 182 -3.60 -4.40 10.45
C PRO A 182 -3.18 -3.36 9.39
N ALA A 183 -3.61 -2.10 9.57
CA ALA A 183 -3.23 -1.01 8.68
C ALA A 183 -1.72 -0.77 8.69
N LEU A 184 -1.09 -0.76 9.86
CA LEU A 184 0.36 -0.59 10.02
C LEU A 184 1.14 -1.75 9.40
N ILE A 185 0.72 -2.98 9.64
CA ILE A 185 1.37 -4.17 9.08
C ILE A 185 1.32 -4.14 7.56
N SER A 186 0.15 -3.85 7.00
CA SER A 186 -0.04 -3.78 5.55
C SER A 186 0.73 -2.63 4.93
N TYR A 187 0.74 -1.45 5.54
CA TYR A 187 1.53 -0.30 5.11
C TYR A 187 3.02 -0.65 5.00
N ASN A 188 3.60 -1.17 6.08
CA ASN A 188 5.02 -1.51 6.11
C ASN A 188 5.40 -2.60 5.09
N TRP A 189 4.53 -3.60 4.92
CA TRP A 189 4.72 -4.64 3.92
C TRP A 189 4.63 -4.07 2.50
N SER A 190 3.67 -3.19 2.23
CA SER A 190 3.48 -2.56 0.92
C SER A 190 4.65 -1.69 0.53
N VAL A 191 5.11 -0.79 1.40
CA VAL A 191 6.28 0.08 1.16
C VAL A 191 7.50 -0.76 0.80
N LYS A 192 7.80 -1.80 1.59
CA LYS A 192 8.93 -2.69 1.30
C LYS A 192 8.77 -3.43 -0.03
N THR A 193 7.54 -3.84 -0.37
CA THR A 193 7.28 -4.58 -1.61
C THR A 193 7.42 -3.66 -2.82
N ILE A 194 6.95 -2.41 -2.73
CA ILE A 194 7.11 -1.40 -3.78
C ILE A 194 8.60 -1.11 -4.02
N ASP A 195 9.38 -0.89 -2.98
CA ASP A 195 10.84 -0.68 -3.09
C ASP A 195 11.53 -1.83 -3.85
N ILE A 196 11.15 -3.08 -3.59
CA ILE A 196 11.66 -4.25 -4.31
C ILE A 196 11.25 -4.20 -5.80
N ILE A 197 9.99 -3.85 -6.10
CA ILE A 197 9.49 -3.74 -7.48
C ILE A 197 10.24 -2.66 -8.25
N ILE A 198 10.40 -1.48 -7.66
CA ILE A 198 11.10 -0.35 -8.28
C ILE A 198 12.56 -0.69 -8.56
N LYS A 199 13.24 -1.30 -7.60
CA LYS A 199 14.62 -1.80 -7.80
C LYS A 199 14.73 -2.83 -8.92
N SER A 200 13.73 -3.70 -9.07
CA SER A 200 13.72 -4.64 -10.21
C SER A 200 13.60 -3.90 -11.54
N TYR A 201 12.80 -2.83 -11.61
CA TYR A 201 12.67 -2.01 -12.81
C TYR A 201 13.98 -1.30 -13.17
N GLU A 202 14.67 -0.72 -12.19
CA GLU A 202 15.96 -0.07 -12.35
C GLU A 202 17.05 -1.05 -12.80
N ASN A 203 17.10 -2.23 -12.17
CA ASN A 203 18.05 -3.29 -12.53
C ASN A 203 17.82 -3.76 -13.97
N PHE A 204 16.57 -4.02 -14.34
CA PHE A 204 16.23 -4.42 -15.69
C PHE A 204 16.62 -3.37 -16.74
N THR A 205 16.41 -2.07 -16.45
CA THR A 205 16.86 -0.98 -17.30
C THR A 205 18.38 -1.01 -17.50
N SER A 206 19.13 -1.24 -16.43
CA SER A 206 20.59 -1.32 -16.46
C SER A 206 21.08 -2.53 -17.28
N GLU A 207 20.44 -3.69 -17.13
CA GLU A 207 20.74 -4.90 -17.90
C GLU A 207 20.43 -4.72 -19.38
N LEU A 208 19.34 -4.02 -19.72
CA LEU A 208 19.04 -3.66 -21.12
C LEU A 208 20.10 -2.76 -21.72
N LEU A 209 20.59 -1.76 -21.00
CA LEU A 209 21.64 -0.88 -21.48
C LEU A 209 22.93 -1.64 -21.77
N ILE A 210 23.34 -2.56 -20.90
CA ILE A 210 24.50 -3.44 -21.14
C ILE A 210 24.29 -4.26 -22.42
N THR A 211 23.11 -4.84 -22.58
CA THR A 211 22.77 -5.63 -23.76
C THR A 211 22.82 -4.80 -25.04
N TYR A 212 22.28 -3.58 -25.05
CA TYR A 212 22.34 -2.69 -26.21
C TYR A 212 23.76 -2.21 -26.53
N GLN A 213 24.59 -2.01 -25.51
CA GLN A 213 26.00 -1.68 -25.69
C GLN A 213 26.74 -2.82 -26.42
N GLU A 214 26.54 -4.06 -26.03
CA GLU A 214 27.13 -5.23 -26.68
C GLU A 214 26.70 -5.34 -28.15
N PHE A 215 25.42 -5.13 -28.46
CA PHE A 215 24.92 -5.09 -29.84
C PHE A 215 25.58 -4.00 -30.68
N ASN A 216 25.77 -2.82 -30.12
CA ASN A 216 26.42 -1.70 -30.82
C ASN A 216 27.90 -1.99 -31.15
N VAL A 217 28.63 -2.58 -30.21
CA VAL A 217 30.04 -2.99 -30.38
C VAL A 217 30.16 -4.05 -31.50
N GLN A 218 29.28 -5.08 -31.50
CA GLN A 218 29.29 -6.11 -32.53
C GLN A 218 28.99 -5.57 -33.95
N LYS A 219 28.12 -4.55 -34.05
CA LYS A 219 27.76 -3.89 -35.32
C LYS A 219 28.91 -3.04 -35.86
N THR A 220 29.70 -2.45 -34.97
CA THR A 220 30.88 -1.64 -35.33
C THR A 220 32.08 -2.49 -35.73
N THR A 221 32.23 -3.69 -35.16
CA THR A 221 33.36 -4.60 -35.45
C THR A 221 33.15 -5.39 -36.76
N LYS A 222 31.92 -5.45 -37.28
CA LYS A 222 31.61 -6.13 -38.55
C LYS A 222 31.61 -5.22 -39.79
N LYS A 223 31.91 -3.91 -39.60
CA LYS A 223 32.15 -2.95 -40.68
C LYS A 223 33.65 -2.73 -40.86
#